data_ebb09c125cbe74c2723fc484693882d1
#
_entry.id   ebb09c125cbe74c2723fc484693882d1
#
_cell.length_a   1.000
_cell.length_b   1.000
_cell.length_c   1.000
_cell.angle_alpha   90.00
_cell.angle_beta   90.00
_cell.angle_gamma   90.00
#
_symmetry.space_group_name_H-M   'P 1'
#
loop_
_entity.id
_entity.type
_entity.pdbx_description
1 polymer ?
#
loop_
_entity_poly.entity_id
_entity_poly.type
_entity_poly.pdbx_seq_one_letter_code
_entity_poly.pdbx_strand_id
1 'polypeptide(L)'
;IIIAGGDNLNPKGDISVNYARNGVVRRNKVYRCTHEKSQDYWSQSVSNGGAIGIYLCGNGNTIVEQNEVFECDRGIGLCSESYKLQTKDCIVRDNFVYNNFRTGIYMGAYLGFDGLSTKNCYVVNNTLFNNNLKGGQLDGTNNYLKVNDRDNSSEGEIRLSELCEENVIANNIIYAVSDRDIFIRKYTTSGKNNYIGGNIYFSPTKKNHKWIWDGKEYTDFSAWQAV
;
A
#
# COMPACT_ATOMS: atom_id res chain seq x y z
N ILE A 1 6.36 8.45 9.29
CA ILE A 1 7.14 9.35 8.39
C ILE A 1 6.26 9.69 7.20
N ILE A 2 5.99 10.97 6.97
CA ILE A 2 5.17 11.43 5.85
C ILE A 2 6.01 12.36 4.98
N ILE A 3 6.05 12.08 3.66
CA ILE A 3 6.62 12.97 2.65
C ILE A 3 5.52 13.23 1.62
N ALA A 4 4.92 14.41 1.69
CA ALA A 4 3.77 14.76 0.88
C ALA A 4 4.04 15.95 -0.02
N GLY A 5 3.47 15.94 -1.21
CA GLY A 5 3.40 17.09 -2.10
C GLY A 5 2.36 18.09 -1.61
N GLY A 6 2.59 19.37 -1.84
CA GLY A 6 1.89 20.46 -1.19
C GLY A 6 0.68 21.07 -1.92
N ASP A 7 0.20 20.51 -3.02
CA ASP A 7 -0.81 21.17 -3.82
C ASP A 7 -2.20 21.25 -3.16
N ASN A 8 -2.56 20.27 -2.37
CA ASN A 8 -3.83 20.29 -1.62
C ASN A 8 -3.81 21.33 -0.50
N LEU A 9 -2.62 21.65 0.00
CA LEU A 9 -2.43 22.67 1.04
C LEU A 9 -2.24 24.07 0.46
N ASN A 10 -1.83 24.17 -0.79
CA ASN A 10 -1.65 25.43 -1.49
C ASN A 10 -2.05 25.31 -2.97
N PRO A 11 -3.35 25.27 -3.27
CA PRO A 11 -3.84 25.08 -4.63
C PRO A 11 -3.47 26.24 -5.59
N LYS A 12 -3.01 27.36 -5.06
CA LYS A 12 -2.50 28.52 -5.83
C LYS A 12 -0.99 28.51 -5.99
N GLY A 13 -0.29 27.58 -5.31
CA GLY A 13 1.16 27.49 -5.38
C GLY A 13 1.66 26.91 -6.70
N ASP A 14 2.89 27.24 -7.02
CA ASP A 14 3.59 26.63 -8.13
C ASP A 14 3.93 25.17 -7.79
N ILE A 15 3.30 24.23 -8.49
CA ILE A 15 3.49 22.80 -8.29
C ILE A 15 4.95 22.37 -8.48
N SER A 16 5.68 23.02 -9.39
CA SER A 16 7.09 22.72 -9.62
C SER A 16 7.97 23.01 -8.41
N VAL A 17 7.56 23.93 -7.57
CA VAL A 17 8.24 24.31 -6.32
C VAL A 17 7.76 23.48 -5.13
N ASN A 18 6.49 23.18 -5.06
CA ASN A 18 5.86 22.51 -3.92
C ASN A 18 5.91 20.98 -4.00
N TYR A 19 6.53 20.42 -5.01
CA TYR A 19 6.65 19.01 -5.21
C TYR A 19 7.79 18.40 -4.38
N ALA A 20 7.45 17.60 -3.38
CA ALA A 20 8.42 16.86 -2.59
C ALA A 20 9.13 15.82 -3.47
N ARG A 21 10.47 15.87 -3.53
CA ARG A 21 11.25 14.98 -4.39
C ARG A 21 12.66 14.75 -3.89
N ASN A 22 13.34 13.77 -4.47
CA ASN A 22 14.75 13.44 -4.21
C ASN A 22 15.02 13.11 -2.73
N GLY A 23 14.03 12.54 -2.04
CA GLY A 23 14.13 12.15 -0.66
C GLY A 23 14.78 10.78 -0.47
N VAL A 24 15.34 10.55 0.72
CA VAL A 24 15.79 9.24 1.15
C VAL A 24 15.26 8.96 2.56
N VAL A 25 14.50 7.87 2.70
CA VAL A 25 14.04 7.34 3.99
C VAL A 25 14.76 6.02 4.23
N ARG A 26 15.75 6.03 5.10
CA ARG A 26 16.66 4.88 5.24
C ARG A 26 16.92 4.53 6.70
N ARG A 27 16.97 3.21 6.99
CA ARG A 27 17.39 2.65 8.27
C ARG A 27 16.60 3.14 9.47
N ASN A 28 15.31 3.34 9.28
CA ASN A 28 14.41 3.71 10.36
C ASN A 28 13.70 2.47 10.90
N LYS A 29 13.34 2.52 12.17
CA LYS A 29 12.41 1.62 12.81
C LYS A 29 11.12 2.38 13.06
N VAL A 30 10.06 2.00 12.31
CA VAL A 30 8.76 2.68 12.32
C VAL A 30 7.70 1.70 12.77
N TYR A 31 6.98 2.01 13.83
CA TYR A 31 6.02 1.07 14.38
C TYR A 31 4.88 1.74 15.14
N ARG A 32 3.78 0.99 15.28
CA ARG A 32 2.58 1.39 16.03
C ARG A 32 1.95 2.69 15.55
N CYS A 33 2.05 2.93 14.24
CA CYS A 33 1.28 4.00 13.60
C CYS A 33 -0.13 3.47 13.34
N THR A 34 -1.04 3.71 14.27
CA THR A 34 -2.41 3.23 14.21
C THR A 34 -3.41 4.37 14.38
N HIS A 35 -4.58 4.23 13.76
CA HIS A 35 -5.66 5.20 13.91
C HIS A 35 -6.11 5.35 15.37
N GLU A 36 -6.07 4.29 16.17
CA GLU A 36 -6.43 4.34 17.60
C GLU A 36 -5.59 5.35 18.37
N LYS A 37 -4.33 5.54 17.98
CA LYS A 37 -3.43 6.51 18.60
C LYS A 37 -3.55 7.92 18.02
N SER A 38 -4.35 8.07 16.97
CA SER A 38 -4.59 9.34 16.29
C SER A 38 -6.01 9.87 16.50
N GLN A 39 -6.74 9.33 17.47
CA GLN A 39 -8.16 9.65 17.71
C GLN A 39 -8.43 11.14 17.93
N ASP A 40 -7.52 11.83 18.58
CA ASP A 40 -7.66 13.27 18.82
C ASP A 40 -7.56 14.11 17.54
N TYR A 41 -6.89 13.58 16.53
CA TYR A 41 -6.72 14.24 15.24
C TYR A 41 -7.82 13.89 14.23
N TRP A 42 -8.27 12.63 14.26
CA TRP A 42 -9.33 12.15 13.39
C TRP A 42 -10.64 12.21 14.18
N SER A 43 -11.60 12.97 13.69
CA SER A 43 -12.94 12.92 14.30
C SER A 43 -13.43 11.47 14.35
N GLN A 44 -14.21 11.13 15.37
CA GLN A 44 -14.71 9.77 15.59
C GLN A 44 -15.43 9.12 14.39
N SER A 45 -15.73 9.89 13.37
CA SER A 45 -16.36 9.40 12.13
C SER A 45 -15.36 8.79 11.14
N VAL A 46 -14.06 8.92 11.36
CA VAL A 46 -13.03 8.42 10.41
C VAL A 46 -12.36 7.19 10.97
N SER A 47 -13.10 6.12 11.00
CA SER A 47 -12.64 4.80 11.43
C SER A 47 -11.84 4.03 10.36
N ASN A 48 -11.11 4.71 9.51
CA ASN A 48 -10.55 4.08 8.30
C ASN A 48 -9.24 3.31 8.49
N GLY A 49 -8.66 3.31 9.70
CA GLY A 49 -7.37 2.63 9.91
C GLY A 49 -6.34 2.95 8.86
N GLY A 50 -6.27 4.21 8.52
CA GLY A 50 -5.43 4.68 7.43
C GLY A 50 -4.05 5.15 7.86
N ALA A 51 -3.67 4.97 9.12
CA ALA A 51 -2.35 5.37 9.58
C ALA A 51 -1.27 4.52 8.93
N ILE A 52 -0.37 5.18 8.22
CA ILE A 52 0.70 4.55 7.44
C ILE A 52 2.05 4.82 8.10
N GLY A 53 2.87 3.80 8.26
CA GLY A 53 4.18 3.93 8.88
C GLY A 53 5.11 4.86 8.12
N ILE A 54 5.29 4.62 6.82
CA ILE A 54 6.03 5.51 5.90
C ILE A 54 5.09 5.83 4.74
N TYR A 55 4.84 7.10 4.49
CA TYR A 55 3.86 7.53 3.51
C TYR A 55 4.42 8.57 2.53
N LEU A 56 4.43 8.21 1.26
CA LEU A 56 4.73 9.10 0.15
C LEU A 56 3.42 9.45 -0.56
N CYS A 57 3.08 10.73 -0.61
CA CYS A 57 1.85 11.23 -1.23
C CYS A 57 2.14 12.41 -2.14
N GLY A 58 1.91 12.26 -3.45
CA GLY A 58 2.26 13.28 -4.42
C GLY A 58 3.76 13.60 -4.39
N ASN A 59 4.60 12.58 -4.44
CA ASN A 59 6.03 12.66 -4.21
C ASN A 59 6.81 12.08 -5.40
N GLY A 60 8.01 12.58 -5.69
CA GLY A 60 8.83 12.10 -6.78
C GLY A 60 10.26 11.71 -6.42
N ASN A 61 10.78 10.71 -7.12
CA ASN A 61 12.18 10.31 -7.06
C ASN A 61 12.70 10.14 -5.62
N THR A 62 11.93 9.44 -4.79
CA THR A 62 12.27 9.18 -3.39
C THR A 62 12.60 7.72 -3.18
N ILE A 63 13.63 7.44 -2.39
CA ILE A 63 14.08 6.09 -2.04
C ILE A 63 13.66 5.80 -0.59
N VAL A 64 12.95 4.69 -0.40
CA VAL A 64 12.59 4.13 0.92
C VAL A 64 13.29 2.78 1.04
N GLU A 65 14.35 2.71 1.85
CA GLU A 65 15.17 1.49 1.89
C GLU A 65 15.69 1.13 3.28
N GLN A 66 15.90 -0.16 3.49
CA GLN A 66 16.50 -0.69 4.72
C GLN A 66 15.76 -0.25 6.00
N ASN A 67 14.46 -0.07 5.90
CA ASN A 67 13.62 0.25 7.06
C ASN A 67 12.99 -1.02 7.63
N GLU A 68 12.70 -1.00 8.92
CA GLU A 68 11.88 -1.97 9.64
C GLU A 68 10.53 -1.32 9.96
N VAL A 69 9.41 -1.86 9.42
CA VAL A 69 8.08 -1.23 9.54
C VAL A 69 7.06 -2.25 10.00
N PHE A 70 6.45 -2.05 11.17
CA PHE A 70 5.56 -3.05 11.75
C PHE A 70 4.50 -2.49 12.73
N GLU A 71 3.47 -3.28 13.00
CA GLU A 71 2.37 -2.90 13.91
C GLU A 71 1.72 -1.55 13.55
N CYS A 72 1.71 -1.20 12.27
CA CYS A 72 0.99 -0.04 11.75
C CYS A 72 -0.36 -0.49 11.16
N ASP A 73 -1.29 0.43 10.92
CA ASP A 73 -2.46 0.07 10.12
C ASP A 73 -2.02 -0.38 8.73
N ARG A 74 -1.17 0.41 8.06
CA ARG A 74 -0.47 0.05 6.83
C ARG A 74 1.02 0.32 6.98
N GLY A 75 1.86 -0.52 6.41
CA GLY A 75 3.31 -0.38 6.54
C GLY A 75 3.86 0.79 5.74
N ILE A 76 4.01 0.63 4.44
CA ILE A 76 4.57 1.65 3.52
C ILE A 76 3.53 1.98 2.46
N GLY A 77 3.29 3.27 2.23
CA GLY A 77 2.35 3.78 1.23
C GLY A 77 3.04 4.60 0.14
N LEU A 78 2.72 4.25 -1.12
CA LEU A 78 3.05 4.99 -2.33
C LEU A 78 1.74 5.44 -2.97
N CYS A 79 1.26 6.61 -2.57
CA CYS A 79 -0.10 7.03 -2.92
C CYS A 79 -0.10 8.45 -3.49
N SER A 80 -1.20 8.82 -4.10
CA SER A 80 -1.52 10.22 -4.32
C SER A 80 -3.03 10.40 -4.21
N GLU A 81 -3.42 11.49 -3.60
CA GLU A 81 -4.80 11.95 -3.49
C GLU A 81 -4.93 13.34 -4.11
N SER A 82 -4.07 13.62 -5.09
CA SER A 82 -3.96 14.91 -5.75
C SER A 82 -4.33 14.81 -7.24
N TYR A 83 -5.03 15.81 -7.72
CA TYR A 83 -5.29 15.98 -9.15
C TYR A 83 -4.12 16.59 -9.92
N LYS A 84 -3.06 17.01 -9.24
CA LYS A 84 -1.92 17.69 -9.85
C LYS A 84 -0.58 17.01 -9.62
N LEU A 85 -0.40 16.34 -8.48
CA LEU A 85 0.86 15.73 -8.09
C LEU A 85 0.73 14.21 -8.02
N GLN A 86 1.46 13.52 -8.86
CA GLN A 86 1.53 12.06 -8.90
C GLN A 86 2.68 11.57 -8.02
N THR A 87 2.50 10.49 -7.30
CA THR A 87 3.64 9.76 -6.71
C THR A 87 4.31 8.96 -7.80
N LYS A 88 5.53 9.31 -8.14
CA LYS A 88 6.22 8.71 -9.29
C LYS A 88 7.73 8.57 -9.11
N ASP A 89 8.31 7.67 -9.88
CA ASP A 89 9.75 7.45 -9.94
C ASP A 89 10.36 7.11 -8.56
N CYS A 90 9.55 6.55 -7.64
CA CYS A 90 9.98 6.21 -6.29
C CYS A 90 10.42 4.74 -6.20
N ILE A 91 11.35 4.46 -5.29
CA ILE A 91 11.89 3.13 -5.06
C ILE A 91 11.66 2.73 -3.61
N VAL A 92 10.98 1.61 -3.38
CA VAL A 92 10.83 0.97 -2.07
C VAL A 92 11.58 -0.35 -2.14
N ARG A 93 12.73 -0.43 -1.46
CA ARG A 93 13.59 -1.61 -1.56
C ARG A 93 14.24 -2.01 -0.24
N ASP A 94 14.58 -3.28 -0.15
CA ASP A 94 15.37 -3.81 0.95
C ASP A 94 14.76 -3.51 2.34
N ASN A 95 13.43 -3.36 2.43
CA ASN A 95 12.75 -3.13 3.69
C ASN A 95 12.25 -4.45 4.29
N PHE A 96 12.15 -4.51 5.62
CA PHE A 96 11.45 -5.55 6.34
C PHE A 96 10.12 -4.98 6.86
N VAL A 97 9.01 -5.47 6.30
CA VAL A 97 7.65 -4.96 6.55
C VAL A 97 6.80 -6.09 7.09
N TYR A 98 6.38 -6.02 8.36
CA TYR A 98 5.75 -7.17 8.98
C TYR A 98 4.69 -6.80 10.04
N ASN A 99 3.77 -7.72 10.29
CA ASN A 99 2.75 -7.59 11.33
C ASN A 99 1.92 -6.30 11.26
N ASN A 100 1.70 -5.76 10.06
CA ASN A 100 0.81 -4.61 9.89
C ASN A 100 -0.64 -5.08 9.80
N PHE A 101 -1.56 -4.26 10.30
CA PHE A 101 -2.95 -4.70 10.50
C PHE A 101 -3.75 -4.82 9.22
N ARG A 102 -3.51 -3.98 8.22
CA ARG A 102 -4.24 -3.99 6.96
C ARG A 102 -3.40 -4.48 5.79
N THR A 103 -2.22 -3.93 5.57
CA THR A 103 -1.34 -4.33 4.47
C THR A 103 0.12 -3.95 4.77
N GLY A 104 1.05 -4.66 4.17
CA GLY A 104 2.46 -4.34 4.24
C GLY A 104 2.80 -3.13 3.37
N ILE A 105 2.53 -3.22 2.08
CA ILE A 105 2.78 -2.12 1.13
C ILE A 105 1.49 -1.77 0.39
N TYR A 106 1.19 -0.48 0.34
CA TYR A 106 0.02 0.08 -0.30
C TYR A 106 0.42 1.01 -1.44
N MET A 107 -0.20 0.82 -2.63
CA MET A 107 0.02 1.65 -3.81
C MET A 107 -1.32 2.15 -4.34
N GLY A 108 -1.31 3.35 -4.90
CA GLY A 108 -2.47 3.92 -5.55
C GLY A 108 -3.25 4.91 -4.70
N ALA A 109 -4.30 5.47 -5.27
CA ALA A 109 -5.23 6.35 -4.59
C ALA A 109 -6.32 5.56 -3.85
N TYR A 110 -7.22 6.24 -3.17
CA TYR A 110 -8.42 5.62 -2.61
C TYR A 110 -9.39 5.19 -3.72
N LEU A 111 -10.22 4.20 -3.42
CA LEU A 111 -11.15 3.63 -4.41
C LEU A 111 -12.15 4.67 -4.91
N GLY A 112 -12.29 4.73 -6.23
CA GLY A 112 -13.16 5.69 -6.91
C GLY A 112 -12.51 7.06 -7.17
N PHE A 113 -11.22 7.24 -6.82
CA PHE A 113 -10.48 8.44 -7.15
C PHE A 113 -10.08 8.44 -8.64
N ASP A 114 -10.31 9.55 -9.32
CA ASP A 114 -10.08 9.72 -10.76
C ASP A 114 -8.95 10.73 -11.09
N GLY A 115 -8.22 11.14 -10.06
CA GLY A 115 -7.07 12.05 -10.23
C GLY A 115 -5.75 11.33 -10.50
N LEU A 116 -4.64 11.88 -10.04
CA LEU A 116 -3.33 11.27 -10.19
C LEU A 116 -3.04 10.27 -9.07
N SER A 117 -2.34 9.20 -9.39
CA SER A 117 -2.05 8.12 -8.45
C SER A 117 -0.55 7.76 -8.46
N THR A 118 -0.20 6.50 -8.56
CA THR A 118 1.16 5.98 -8.46
C THR A 118 1.65 5.51 -9.81
N LYS A 119 2.80 6.02 -10.25
CA LYS A 119 3.36 5.71 -11.58
C LYS A 119 4.86 5.48 -11.54
N ASN A 120 5.33 4.53 -12.34
CA ASN A 120 6.76 4.22 -12.54
C ASN A 120 7.51 4.07 -11.22
N CYS A 121 6.89 3.42 -10.23
CA CYS A 121 7.49 3.15 -8.93
C CYS A 121 7.94 1.70 -8.85
N TYR A 122 8.98 1.46 -8.05
CA TYR A 122 9.62 0.16 -7.90
C TYR A 122 9.48 -0.33 -6.47
N VAL A 123 8.83 -1.47 -6.27
CA VAL A 123 8.72 -2.19 -5.00
C VAL A 123 9.53 -3.47 -5.15
N VAL A 124 10.79 -3.45 -4.75
CA VAL A 124 11.73 -4.54 -5.09
C VAL A 124 12.57 -4.97 -3.89
N ASN A 125 12.91 -6.26 -3.84
CA ASN A 125 13.80 -6.82 -2.83
C ASN A 125 13.32 -6.61 -1.38
N ASN A 126 12.04 -6.43 -1.13
CA ASN A 126 11.52 -6.30 0.22
C ASN A 126 11.18 -7.69 0.79
N THR A 127 11.21 -7.80 2.11
CA THR A 127 10.64 -8.94 2.83
C THR A 127 9.34 -8.48 3.50
N LEU A 128 8.22 -9.08 3.08
CA LEU A 128 6.91 -8.87 3.67
C LEU A 128 6.53 -10.12 4.46
N PHE A 129 6.17 -9.94 5.73
CA PHE A 129 5.88 -11.06 6.61
C PHE A 129 4.66 -10.81 7.46
N ASN A 130 3.64 -11.66 7.30
CA ASN A 130 2.48 -11.67 8.18
C ASN A 130 1.78 -10.32 8.32
N ASN A 131 1.63 -9.58 7.25
CA ASN A 131 0.79 -8.39 7.22
C ASN A 131 -0.68 -8.81 7.04
N ASN A 132 -1.59 -7.83 6.98
CA ASN A 132 -3.02 -8.10 6.82
C ASN A 132 -3.65 -8.80 8.04
N LEU A 133 -3.14 -8.57 9.23
CA LEU A 133 -3.56 -9.25 10.46
C LEU A 133 -5.06 -9.06 10.78
N LYS A 134 -5.60 -7.89 10.52
CA LYS A 134 -7.04 -7.59 10.69
C LYS A 134 -7.82 -7.67 9.38
N GLY A 135 -7.17 -8.10 8.31
CA GLY A 135 -7.80 -8.32 7.03
C GLY A 135 -8.50 -7.11 6.43
N GLY A 136 -8.01 -5.91 6.69
CA GLY A 136 -8.70 -4.69 6.29
C GLY A 136 -9.93 -4.38 7.13
N GLN A 137 -10.24 -5.22 8.11
CA GLN A 137 -11.39 -5.05 8.97
C GLN A 137 -10.96 -4.58 10.35
N LEU A 138 -11.56 -3.51 10.82
CA LEU A 138 -11.75 -3.34 12.24
C LEU A 138 -12.97 -4.13 12.67
N ASP A 139 -12.94 -4.58 13.94
CA ASP A 139 -14.08 -5.24 14.53
C ASP A 139 -15.33 -4.36 14.51
N GLY A 140 -16.46 -4.97 14.77
CA GLY A 140 -17.77 -4.36 14.60
C GLY A 140 -18.05 -3.11 15.42
N THR A 141 -17.14 -2.66 16.25
CA THR A 141 -17.32 -1.42 17.05
C THR A 141 -16.70 -0.22 16.37
N ASN A 142 -15.68 -0.42 15.53
CA ASN A 142 -14.95 0.66 14.89
C ASN A 142 -15.14 0.76 13.37
N ASN A 143 -15.95 -0.12 12.80
CA ASN A 143 -16.49 0.02 11.45
C ASN A 143 -15.58 0.55 10.34
N TYR A 144 -14.41 0.01 10.14
CA TYR A 144 -13.78 0.04 8.84
C TYR A 144 -14.72 -0.47 7.74
N LEU A 145 -15.68 -1.23 8.16
CA LEU A 145 -16.51 -2.10 7.36
C LEU A 145 -17.63 -1.42 6.63
N LYS A 146 -18.06 -0.27 7.08
CA LYS A 146 -19.33 0.26 6.55
C LYS A 146 -19.15 1.30 5.48
N VAL A 147 -17.93 1.74 5.23
CA VAL A 147 -17.74 2.90 4.35
C VAL A 147 -17.73 2.51 2.87
N ASN A 148 -17.27 1.34 2.54
CA ASN A 148 -17.32 0.83 1.17
C ASN A 148 -17.14 -0.69 1.18
N ASP A 149 -18.07 -1.43 0.66
CA ASP A 149 -17.95 -2.88 0.50
C ASP A 149 -16.69 -3.31 -0.26
N ARG A 150 -16.14 -2.43 -1.08
CA ARG A 150 -14.88 -2.64 -1.78
C ARG A 150 -13.65 -2.51 -0.90
N ASP A 151 -13.69 -1.70 0.15
CA ASP A 151 -12.60 -1.56 1.12
C ASP A 151 -12.65 -2.60 2.24
N ASN A 152 -13.74 -3.32 2.36
CA ASN A 152 -14.00 -4.27 3.44
C ASN A 152 -13.30 -5.61 3.29
N SER A 153 -12.66 -5.83 2.20
CA SER A 153 -11.99 -7.07 1.96
C SER A 153 -10.52 -6.98 2.34
N SER A 154 -9.95 -8.11 2.72
CA SER A 154 -8.52 -8.24 3.00
C SER A 154 -7.65 -7.54 1.99
N GLU A 155 -6.69 -6.76 2.45
CA GLU A 155 -5.80 -5.99 1.59
C GLU A 155 -4.59 -6.79 1.09
N GLY A 156 -4.19 -7.82 1.83
CA GLY A 156 -3.03 -8.65 1.48
C GLY A 156 -1.69 -8.06 1.91
N GLU A 157 -0.61 -8.72 1.52
CA GLU A 157 0.75 -8.27 1.80
C GLU A 157 1.08 -7.01 0.98
N ILE A 158 0.69 -6.99 -0.29
CA ILE A 158 0.82 -5.83 -1.19
C ILE A 158 -0.55 -5.51 -1.78
N ARG A 159 -0.93 -4.25 -1.70
CA ARG A 159 -2.17 -3.74 -2.27
C ARG A 159 -1.91 -2.71 -3.36
N LEU A 160 -2.59 -2.86 -4.50
CA LEU A 160 -2.76 -1.83 -5.53
C LEU A 160 -4.22 -1.39 -5.57
N SER A 161 -4.47 -0.09 -5.52
CA SER A 161 -5.83 0.44 -5.69
C SER A 161 -5.95 1.23 -6.99
N GLU A 162 -6.59 2.40 -7.00
CA GLU A 162 -6.86 3.10 -8.25
C GLU A 162 -5.62 3.62 -8.97
N LEU A 163 -5.66 3.56 -10.29
CA LEU A 163 -4.76 4.25 -11.22
C LEU A 163 -3.26 3.97 -11.01
N CYS A 164 -2.92 2.75 -10.57
CA CYS A 164 -1.53 2.31 -10.54
C CYS A 164 -1.04 2.01 -11.95
N GLU A 165 0.00 2.72 -12.43
CA GLU A 165 0.51 2.59 -13.78
C GLU A 165 2.01 2.36 -13.84
N GLU A 166 2.45 1.49 -14.74
CA GLU A 166 3.87 1.32 -15.07
C GLU A 166 4.76 1.00 -13.86
N ASN A 167 4.20 0.43 -12.78
CA ASN A 167 4.95 0.09 -11.59
C ASN A 167 5.58 -1.31 -11.70
N VAL A 168 6.66 -1.52 -10.97
CA VAL A 168 7.38 -2.79 -10.90
C VAL A 168 7.31 -3.34 -9.48
N ILE A 169 6.79 -4.56 -9.31
CA ILE A 169 6.74 -5.29 -8.04
C ILE A 169 7.52 -6.59 -8.24
N ALA A 170 8.80 -6.59 -7.86
CA ALA A 170 9.66 -7.71 -8.23
C ALA A 170 10.66 -8.10 -7.13
N ASN A 171 11.08 -9.37 -7.16
CA ASN A 171 12.12 -9.91 -6.29
C ASN A 171 11.82 -9.75 -4.79
N ASN A 172 10.56 -9.69 -4.39
CA ASN A 172 10.18 -9.61 -3.00
C ASN A 172 9.99 -11.03 -2.41
N ILE A 173 10.24 -11.17 -1.12
CA ILE A 173 9.83 -12.34 -0.34
C ILE A 173 8.51 -11.99 0.33
N ILE A 174 7.46 -12.73 0.01
CA ILE A 174 6.10 -12.45 0.47
C ILE A 174 5.57 -13.66 1.24
N TYR A 175 5.51 -13.52 2.57
CA TYR A 175 5.09 -14.56 3.49
C TYR A 175 3.77 -14.18 4.17
N ALA A 176 2.67 -14.75 3.70
CA ALA A 176 1.33 -14.47 4.22
C ALA A 176 0.89 -15.58 5.19
N VAL A 177 0.57 -15.24 6.43
CA VAL A 177 0.18 -16.19 7.51
C VAL A 177 -1.19 -15.94 8.11
N SER A 178 -1.94 -14.97 7.60
CA SER A 178 -3.30 -14.72 8.07
C SER A 178 -4.29 -15.72 7.48
N ASP A 179 -5.45 -15.87 8.10
CA ASP A 179 -6.54 -16.71 7.57
C ASP A 179 -6.98 -16.35 6.15
N ARG A 180 -6.52 -15.24 5.64
CA ARG A 180 -6.90 -14.69 4.34
C ARG A 180 -5.77 -14.69 3.31
N ASP A 181 -4.60 -15.10 3.64
CA ASP A 181 -3.42 -15.41 2.81
C ASP A 181 -3.40 -14.77 1.41
N ILE A 182 -3.62 -13.46 1.33
CA ILE A 182 -3.56 -12.73 0.08
C ILE A 182 -2.14 -12.18 -0.09
N PHE A 183 -1.45 -12.62 -1.13
CA PHE A 183 -0.12 -12.15 -1.44
C PHE A 183 -0.12 -10.76 -2.07
N ILE A 184 -0.84 -10.62 -3.18
CA ILE A 184 -0.96 -9.35 -3.91
C ILE A 184 -2.43 -9.16 -4.27
N ARG A 185 -2.92 -7.95 -4.08
CA ARG A 185 -4.26 -7.59 -4.47
C ARG A 185 -4.28 -6.29 -5.27
N LYS A 186 -4.77 -6.37 -6.51
CA LYS A 186 -5.20 -5.22 -7.30
C LYS A 186 -6.73 -5.17 -7.31
N TYR A 187 -7.27 -4.06 -6.81
CA TYR A 187 -8.70 -3.92 -6.54
C TYR A 187 -9.56 -3.65 -7.76
N THR A 188 -9.02 -2.88 -8.68
CA THR A 188 -9.79 -2.34 -9.81
C THR A 188 -9.08 -2.61 -11.12
N THR A 189 -9.81 -2.53 -12.22
CA THR A 189 -9.27 -2.60 -13.58
C THR A 189 -8.58 -1.32 -14.03
N SER A 190 -8.64 -0.26 -13.21
CA SER A 190 -7.96 1.00 -13.49
C SER A 190 -6.44 0.87 -13.41
N GLY A 191 -5.74 1.70 -14.17
CA GLY A 191 -4.29 1.62 -14.29
C GLY A 191 -3.85 0.49 -15.24
N LYS A 192 -2.59 0.53 -15.66
CA LYS A 192 -2.08 -0.37 -16.69
C LYS A 192 -0.57 -0.56 -16.61
N ASN A 193 -0.08 -1.56 -17.35
CA ASN A 193 1.35 -1.80 -17.56
C ASN A 193 2.15 -2.00 -16.27
N ASN A 194 1.52 -2.51 -15.20
CA ASN A 194 2.26 -2.89 -14.00
C ASN A 194 2.93 -4.25 -14.24
N TYR A 195 4.19 -4.37 -13.87
CA TYR A 195 4.94 -5.61 -13.95
C TYR A 195 5.06 -6.28 -12.59
N ILE A 196 4.75 -7.56 -12.53
CA ILE A 196 4.92 -8.37 -11.32
C ILE A 196 5.73 -9.60 -11.67
N GLY A 197 6.91 -9.77 -11.08
CA GLY A 197 7.77 -10.90 -11.41
C GLY A 197 8.88 -11.17 -10.42
N GLY A 198 9.43 -12.37 -10.45
CA GLY A 198 10.55 -12.75 -9.60
C GLY A 198 10.28 -12.80 -8.09
N ASN A 199 9.02 -12.68 -7.67
CA ASN A 199 8.67 -12.73 -6.25
C ASN A 199 8.61 -14.18 -5.75
N ILE A 200 8.98 -14.38 -4.48
CA ILE A 200 8.83 -15.65 -3.77
C ILE A 200 7.61 -15.54 -2.88
N TYR A 201 6.68 -16.49 -2.99
CA TYR A 201 5.46 -16.54 -2.23
C TYR A 201 5.45 -17.74 -1.30
N PHE A 202 5.08 -17.54 -0.05
CA PHE A 202 4.91 -18.61 0.91
C PHE A 202 3.68 -18.38 1.80
N SER A 203 2.89 -19.43 1.99
CA SER A 203 1.81 -19.48 2.97
C SER A 203 1.83 -20.84 3.67
N PRO A 204 1.82 -20.89 5.01
CA PRO A 204 1.80 -22.13 5.75
C PRO A 204 0.43 -22.82 5.70
N THR A 205 -0.65 -22.11 5.45
CA THR A 205 -2.00 -22.62 5.56
C THR A 205 -2.45 -23.43 4.35
N LYS A 206 -1.86 -23.22 3.19
CA LYS A 206 -2.12 -23.90 1.90
C LYS A 206 -3.58 -23.92 1.43
N LYS A 207 -4.54 -23.49 2.25
CA LYS A 207 -5.97 -23.64 1.95
C LYS A 207 -6.60 -22.39 1.32
N ASN A 208 -6.11 -21.24 1.66
CA ASN A 208 -6.77 -19.98 1.30
C ASN A 208 -5.84 -18.98 0.61
N HIS A 209 -4.60 -19.37 0.32
CA HIS A 209 -3.65 -18.48 -0.34
C HIS A 209 -4.14 -18.09 -1.72
N LYS A 210 -3.97 -16.84 -2.07
CA LYS A 210 -4.41 -16.34 -3.37
C LYS A 210 -3.73 -15.04 -3.76
N TRP A 211 -3.82 -14.77 -5.04
CA TRP A 211 -3.60 -13.47 -5.66
C TRP A 211 -4.95 -12.95 -6.16
N ILE A 212 -5.15 -11.66 -6.13
CA ILE A 212 -6.34 -11.02 -6.68
C ILE A 212 -5.90 -9.95 -7.66
N TRP A 213 -6.33 -10.06 -8.90
CA TRP A 213 -5.96 -9.14 -9.96
C TRP A 213 -7.17 -8.75 -10.78
N ASP A 214 -7.46 -7.45 -10.84
CA ASP A 214 -8.62 -6.90 -11.54
C ASP A 214 -9.95 -7.55 -11.11
N GLY A 215 -10.06 -7.84 -9.80
CA GLY A 215 -11.24 -8.46 -9.20
C GLY A 215 -11.34 -9.98 -9.38
N LYS A 216 -10.40 -10.62 -10.09
CA LYS A 216 -10.35 -12.06 -10.26
C LYS A 216 -9.39 -12.71 -9.27
N GLU A 217 -9.82 -13.80 -8.64
CA GLU A 217 -9.01 -14.57 -7.72
C GLU A 217 -8.24 -15.69 -8.43
N TYR A 218 -6.99 -15.88 -8.03
CA TYR A 218 -6.10 -16.94 -8.49
C TYR A 218 -5.58 -17.71 -7.28
N THR A 219 -5.88 -18.98 -7.19
CA THR A 219 -5.45 -19.88 -6.10
C THR A 219 -4.39 -20.87 -6.55
N ASP A 220 -4.13 -20.95 -7.84
CA ASP A 220 -3.10 -21.75 -8.45
C ASP A 220 -1.98 -20.86 -8.99
N PHE A 221 -0.73 -21.24 -8.68
CA PHE A 221 0.42 -20.42 -9.04
C PHE A 221 0.64 -20.35 -10.56
N SER A 222 0.40 -21.46 -11.27
CA SER A 222 0.55 -21.47 -12.74
C SER A 222 -0.49 -20.58 -13.41
N ALA A 223 -1.71 -20.56 -12.89
CA ALA A 223 -2.76 -19.67 -13.36
C ALA A 223 -2.42 -18.20 -13.07
N TRP A 224 -1.78 -17.92 -11.92
CA TRP A 224 -1.27 -16.59 -11.59
C TRP A 224 -0.14 -16.14 -12.52
N GLN A 225 0.79 -17.04 -12.85
CA GLN A 225 1.91 -16.73 -13.76
C GLN A 225 1.48 -16.40 -15.19
N ALA A 226 0.26 -16.76 -15.58
CA ALA A 226 -0.30 -16.51 -16.90
C ALA A 226 -1.00 -15.14 -17.03
N VAL A 227 -1.04 -14.34 -15.95
CA VAL A 227 -1.66 -13.01 -15.90
C VAL A 227 -0.66 -11.92 -16.25
#